data_12677ab48722ce2383ca2fbaebae95ca
#
_entry.id   12677ab48722ce2383ca2fbaebae95ca
#
_cell.length_a   1.000
_cell.length_b   1.000
_cell.length_c   1.000
_cell.angle_alpha   90.00
_cell.angle_beta   90.00
_cell.angle_gamma   90.00
#
_symmetry.space_group_name_H-M   'P 1'
#
loop_
_entity.id
_entity.type
_entity.pdbx_description
1 polymer ?
#
loop_
_entity_poly.entity_id
_entity_poly.type
_entity_poly.pdbx_seq_one_letter_code
_entity_poly.pdbx_strand_id
1 'polypeptide(L)'
;NFKYDWIWDKKIPSGMSYARFQPMRQTENISVFCNGKTAYNPQMIKRDKPIKKGGNKYSPSAPIQACKDGKDFKKTYEHKNPINLIVFDKIRKGSLHPTQKPVSLLEYLIRTYTNEGETVLDFTMGSGSTGVACVNTGRRFIGIELDEGYFNIAKKRIEEAVNDLP
;
A
#
# COMPACT_ATOMS: atom_id res chain seq x y z
N ASN A 1 13.44 -7.60 -10.90
CA ASN A 1 14.13 -8.16 -9.72
C ASN A 1 13.26 -7.98 -8.48
N PHE A 2 13.09 -9.06 -7.68
CA PHE A 2 12.42 -9.02 -6.39
C PHE A 2 13.13 -8.07 -5.42
N LYS A 3 12.36 -7.31 -4.64
CA LYS A 3 12.87 -6.39 -3.62
C LYS A 3 12.49 -6.83 -2.20
N TYR A 4 11.20 -6.91 -1.92
CA TYR A 4 10.64 -7.28 -0.62
C TYR A 4 9.15 -7.55 -0.74
N ASP A 5 8.57 -8.07 0.34
CA ASP A 5 7.13 -8.30 0.49
C ASP A 5 6.51 -7.34 1.50
N TRP A 6 5.30 -6.90 1.19
CA TRP A 6 4.34 -6.47 2.18
C TRP A 6 3.48 -7.67 2.59
N ILE A 7 3.07 -7.69 3.84
CA ILE A 7 2.12 -8.67 4.37
C ILE A 7 0.82 -7.92 4.63
N TRP A 8 -0.20 -8.23 3.85
CA TRP A 8 -1.54 -7.69 4.08
C TRP A 8 -2.30 -8.58 5.06
N ASP A 9 -2.59 -8.04 6.26
CA ASP A 9 -3.51 -8.64 7.22
C ASP A 9 -4.95 -8.23 6.89
N LYS A 10 -5.78 -9.23 6.56
CA LYS A 10 -7.20 -9.07 6.20
C LYS A 10 -8.11 -8.98 7.42
N LYS A 11 -7.57 -9.09 8.63
CA LYS A 11 -8.25 -9.24 9.93
C LYS A 11 -9.12 -10.49 10.06
N ILE A 12 -9.60 -11.03 8.96
CA ILE A 12 -10.50 -12.18 8.93
C ILE A 12 -9.88 -13.28 8.09
N PRO A 13 -9.69 -14.44 8.70
CA PRO A 13 -9.13 -15.58 7.98
C PRO A 13 -10.10 -16.10 6.91
N SER A 14 -9.54 -16.79 5.94
CA SER A 14 -10.24 -17.54 4.89
C SER A 14 -9.73 -18.99 4.84
N GLY A 15 -10.50 -19.89 4.21
CA GLY A 15 -10.12 -21.29 4.06
C GLY A 15 -10.71 -22.18 5.14
N MET A 16 -11.90 -21.88 5.67
CA MET A 16 -12.61 -22.71 6.66
C MET A 16 -12.74 -24.17 6.21
N SER A 17 -12.98 -24.43 4.93
CA SER A 17 -13.11 -25.79 4.38
C SER A 17 -11.85 -26.65 4.57
N TYR A 18 -10.70 -26.02 4.71
CA TYR A 18 -9.40 -26.70 4.89
C TYR A 18 -8.85 -26.59 6.31
N ALA A 19 -9.60 -26.01 7.25
CA ALA A 19 -9.12 -25.72 8.61
C ALA A 19 -8.74 -26.98 9.41
N ARG A 20 -9.20 -28.15 9.00
CA ARG A 20 -8.83 -29.46 9.59
C ARG A 20 -7.45 -29.94 9.13
N PHE A 21 -6.92 -29.42 8.02
CA PHE A 21 -5.70 -29.91 7.38
C PHE A 21 -4.57 -28.90 7.38
N GLN A 22 -4.91 -27.61 7.50
CA GLN A 22 -3.93 -26.50 7.47
C GLN A 22 -4.47 -25.27 8.19
N PRO A 23 -3.59 -24.37 8.68
CA PRO A 23 -4.03 -23.11 9.25
C PRO A 23 -4.85 -22.26 8.26
N MET A 24 -5.86 -21.56 8.78
CA MET A 24 -6.61 -20.59 8.00
C MET A 24 -5.72 -19.41 7.62
N ARG A 25 -5.92 -18.88 6.41
CA ARG A 25 -5.10 -17.78 5.85
C ARG A 25 -5.72 -16.43 6.20
N GLN A 26 -5.10 -15.71 7.11
CA GLN A 26 -5.48 -14.33 7.44
C GLN A 26 -4.69 -13.31 6.63
N THR A 27 -3.50 -13.66 6.16
CA THR A 27 -2.62 -12.75 5.44
C THR A 27 -2.51 -13.10 3.95
N GLU A 28 -2.14 -12.10 3.16
CA GLU A 28 -1.69 -12.25 1.77
C GLU A 28 -0.37 -11.49 1.59
N ASN A 29 0.54 -12.05 0.79
CA ASN A 29 1.78 -11.38 0.43
C ASN A 29 1.57 -10.51 -0.80
N ILE A 30 2.20 -9.31 -0.78
CA ILE A 30 2.24 -8.40 -1.91
C ILE A 30 3.71 -8.20 -2.25
N SER A 31 4.17 -8.90 -3.28
CA SER A 31 5.57 -8.89 -3.67
C SER A 31 5.90 -7.69 -4.54
N VAL A 32 6.96 -6.99 -4.20
CA VAL A 32 7.45 -5.82 -4.93
C VAL A 32 8.62 -6.22 -5.82
N PHE A 33 8.48 -5.97 -7.11
CA PHE A 33 9.52 -6.16 -8.11
C PHE A 33 9.82 -4.83 -8.79
N CYS A 34 11.08 -4.57 -9.10
CA CYS A 34 11.43 -3.44 -9.96
C CYS A 34 12.69 -3.72 -10.78
N ASN A 35 12.81 -3.00 -11.88
CA ASN A 35 14.01 -2.94 -12.68
C ASN A 35 14.69 -1.59 -12.42
N GLY A 36 15.81 -1.61 -11.69
CA GLY A 36 16.52 -0.41 -11.28
C GLY A 36 16.01 0.21 -9.95
N LYS A 37 15.94 1.54 -9.88
CA LYS A 37 15.50 2.29 -8.71
C LYS A 37 13.99 2.40 -8.71
N THR A 38 13.37 2.04 -7.60
CA THR A 38 11.91 2.14 -7.39
C THR A 38 11.56 3.52 -6.84
N ALA A 39 10.47 4.13 -7.32
CA ALA A 39 9.81 5.20 -6.59
C ALA A 39 9.29 4.60 -5.26
N TYR A 40 9.56 5.28 -4.17
CA TYR A 40 9.07 4.87 -2.85
C TYR A 40 8.73 6.11 -2.02
N ASN A 41 7.45 6.33 -1.83
CA ASN A 41 6.88 7.42 -1.04
C ASN A 41 6.32 6.83 0.26
N PRO A 42 7.09 6.76 1.36
CA PRO A 42 6.63 6.12 2.58
C PRO A 42 5.41 6.83 3.16
N GLN A 43 4.32 6.10 3.36
CA GLN A 43 3.12 6.61 4.02
C GLN A 43 3.38 6.67 5.53
N MET A 44 3.87 7.82 6.01
CA MET A 44 4.32 8.00 7.38
C MET A 44 3.17 7.88 8.38
N ILE A 45 3.37 7.13 9.46
CA ILE A 45 2.36 6.86 10.48
C ILE A 45 2.55 7.84 11.63
N LYS A 46 1.52 8.62 11.98
CA LYS A 46 1.53 9.51 13.15
C LYS A 46 1.67 8.66 14.43
N ARG A 47 2.50 9.10 15.35
CA ARG A 47 2.69 8.46 16.66
C ARG A 47 1.65 8.98 17.65
N ASP A 48 1.17 8.12 18.51
CA ASP A 48 0.28 8.52 19.62
C ASP A 48 1.02 9.47 20.58
N LYS A 49 2.32 9.21 20.81
CA LYS A 49 3.20 10.05 21.60
C LYS A 49 4.48 10.36 20.83
N PRO A 50 4.82 11.63 20.62
CA PRO A 50 6.07 12.02 19.99
C PRO A 50 7.28 11.50 20.77
N ILE A 51 8.31 11.04 20.05
CA ILE A 51 9.56 10.60 20.65
C ILE A 51 10.57 11.73 20.52
N LYS A 52 11.12 12.18 21.67
CA LYS A 52 12.25 13.11 21.71
C LYS A 52 13.54 12.29 21.76
N LYS A 53 14.38 12.40 20.74
CA LYS A 53 15.75 11.85 20.78
C LYS A 53 16.70 13.01 21.00
N GLY A 54 17.43 12.96 22.13
CA GLY A 54 18.60 13.81 22.34
C GLY A 54 19.75 13.34 21.51
N GLY A 55 20.63 14.24 21.06
CA GLY A 55 21.86 13.87 20.40
C GLY A 55 22.66 12.91 21.30
N ASN A 56 22.99 11.74 20.78
CA ASN A 56 23.81 10.80 21.52
C ASN A 56 25.23 11.34 21.59
N LYS A 57 25.75 11.41 22.80
CA LYS A 57 27.18 11.50 23.02
C LYS A 57 27.81 10.28 22.36
N TYR A 58 28.65 10.53 21.37
CA TYR A 58 29.59 9.59 20.71
C TYR A 58 29.19 8.10 20.76
N SER A 59 28.75 7.56 19.63
CA SER A 59 28.75 6.11 19.41
C SER A 59 30.01 5.73 18.61
N PRO A 60 30.85 4.80 19.09
CA PRO A 60 32.04 4.37 18.37
C PRO A 60 31.81 3.81 16.98
N SER A 61 30.55 3.42 16.68
CA SER A 61 30.12 2.87 15.39
C SER A 61 29.46 3.92 14.46
N ALA A 62 29.37 5.18 14.87
CA ALA A 62 28.82 6.24 14.01
C ALA A 62 29.90 6.78 13.06
N PRO A 63 29.60 7.06 11.79
CA PRO A 63 30.55 7.71 10.88
C PRO A 63 31.03 9.02 11.47
N ILE A 64 32.36 9.23 11.46
CA ILE A 64 33.09 10.38 12.05
C ILE A 64 32.51 11.75 11.62
N GLN A 65 31.85 11.81 10.49
CA GLN A 65 31.25 13.02 9.93
C GLN A 65 30.06 13.57 10.75
N ALA A 66 29.37 12.74 11.54
CA ALA A 66 28.17 13.12 12.29
C ALA A 66 28.50 13.87 13.63
N CYS A 67 29.79 13.96 14.02
CA CYS A 67 30.19 14.45 15.33
C CYS A 67 30.84 15.84 15.29
N LYS A 68 30.90 16.54 14.15
CA LYS A 68 31.74 17.74 14.01
C LYS A 68 31.21 19.01 14.66
N ASP A 69 29.92 19.12 15.01
CA ASP A 69 29.33 20.42 15.40
C ASP A 69 28.88 20.55 16.85
N GLY A 70 29.07 19.56 17.71
CA GLY A 70 28.84 19.67 19.15
C GLY A 70 27.45 20.19 19.59
N LYS A 71 26.50 20.33 18.68
CA LYS A 71 25.15 20.84 18.98
C LYS A 71 24.25 19.70 19.43
N ASP A 72 23.64 19.87 20.60
CA ASP A 72 22.57 19.00 21.10
C ASP A 72 21.35 19.08 20.19
N PHE A 73 21.28 18.20 19.18
CA PHE A 73 20.12 18.10 18.32
C PHE A 73 19.02 17.32 19.04
N LYS A 74 18.20 18.05 19.82
CA LYS A 74 16.94 17.50 20.33
C LYS A 74 15.92 17.46 19.16
N LYS A 75 15.77 16.30 18.50
CA LYS A 75 14.79 16.14 17.44
C LYS A 75 13.56 15.43 17.97
N THR A 76 12.40 16.02 17.72
CA THR A 76 11.10 15.41 18.03
C THR A 76 10.60 14.68 16.80
N TYR A 77 10.23 13.40 16.96
CA TYR A 77 9.71 12.55 15.91
C TYR A 77 8.24 12.27 16.15
N GLU A 78 7.39 12.97 15.43
CA GLU A 78 5.92 12.84 15.51
C GLU A 78 5.40 11.67 14.67
N HIS A 79 6.18 11.26 13.69
CA HIS A 79 5.83 10.17 12.77
C HIS A 79 6.85 9.03 12.87
N LYS A 80 6.41 7.85 12.46
CA LYS A 80 7.25 6.66 12.26
C LYS A 80 7.12 6.14 10.84
N ASN A 81 8.18 5.50 10.36
CA ASN A 81 8.14 4.82 9.08
C ASN A 81 7.10 3.69 9.10
N PRO A 82 6.47 3.38 7.96
CA PRO A 82 5.63 2.20 7.84
C PRO A 82 6.48 0.93 8.05
N ILE A 83 5.82 -0.12 8.51
CA ILE A 83 6.36 -1.47 8.56
C ILE A 83 5.73 -2.29 7.43
N ASN A 84 6.32 -3.41 7.09
CA ASN A 84 5.83 -4.25 6.00
C ASN A 84 4.54 -5.03 6.30
N LEU A 85 3.99 -4.90 7.50
CA LEU A 85 2.68 -5.41 7.87
C LEU A 85 1.65 -4.28 7.74
N ILE A 86 0.71 -4.44 6.81
CA ILE A 86 -0.37 -3.49 6.58
C ILE A 86 -1.72 -4.15 6.86
N VAL A 87 -2.66 -3.39 7.40
CA VAL A 87 -3.95 -3.90 7.84
C VAL A 87 -5.06 -3.17 7.09
N PHE A 88 -5.80 -3.91 6.27
CA PHE A 88 -6.97 -3.42 5.55
C PHE A 88 -8.06 -4.49 5.57
N ASP A 89 -9.29 -4.08 5.83
CA ASP A 89 -10.42 -5.00 5.84
C ASP A 89 -10.68 -5.56 4.44
N LYS A 90 -10.83 -6.88 4.33
CA LYS A 90 -11.27 -7.49 3.09
C LYS A 90 -12.76 -7.16 2.85
N ILE A 91 -13.16 -7.07 1.58
CA ILE A 91 -14.56 -6.89 1.20
C ILE A 91 -15.35 -8.13 1.59
N ARG A 92 -16.41 -7.95 2.39
CA ARG A 92 -17.25 -9.06 2.89
C ARG A 92 -18.58 -9.18 2.16
N LYS A 93 -19.22 -8.04 1.87
CA LYS A 93 -20.51 -7.96 1.19
C LYS A 93 -20.41 -7.00 0.01
N GLY A 94 -21.18 -7.25 -1.03
CA GLY A 94 -21.16 -6.39 -2.21
C GLY A 94 -19.90 -6.54 -3.06
N SER A 95 -19.16 -7.65 -2.92
CA SER A 95 -18.07 -7.94 -3.84
C SER A 95 -18.61 -8.20 -5.24
N LEU A 96 -18.09 -7.47 -6.21
CA LEU A 96 -18.47 -7.57 -7.63
C LEU A 96 -17.52 -8.51 -8.41
N HIS A 97 -16.50 -9.03 -7.75
CA HIS A 97 -15.55 -9.99 -8.31
C HIS A 97 -15.02 -10.90 -7.19
N PRO A 98 -14.83 -12.21 -7.42
CA PRO A 98 -14.41 -13.17 -6.38
C PRO A 98 -13.12 -12.81 -5.66
N THR A 99 -12.17 -12.20 -6.36
CA THR A 99 -10.85 -11.80 -5.84
C THR A 99 -10.70 -10.29 -5.64
N GLN A 100 -11.80 -9.56 -5.57
CA GLN A 100 -11.80 -8.09 -5.45
C GLN A 100 -10.99 -7.64 -4.23
N LYS A 101 -10.07 -6.69 -4.46
CA LYS A 101 -9.26 -6.08 -3.42
C LYS A 101 -9.91 -4.78 -2.91
N PRO A 102 -9.71 -4.41 -1.63
CA PRO A 102 -10.19 -3.14 -1.11
C PRO A 102 -9.54 -1.96 -1.83
N VAL A 103 -10.34 -0.97 -2.21
CA VAL A 103 -9.83 0.26 -2.87
C VAL A 103 -8.80 0.96 -1.97
N SER A 104 -9.04 1.05 -0.67
CA SER A 104 -8.12 1.68 0.29
C SER A 104 -6.73 1.04 0.36
N LEU A 105 -6.65 -0.30 0.21
CA LEU A 105 -5.37 -1.01 0.09
C LEU A 105 -4.63 -0.59 -1.19
N LEU A 106 -5.35 -0.55 -2.30
CA LEU A 106 -4.78 -0.18 -3.60
C LEU A 106 -4.33 1.28 -3.63
N GLU A 107 -5.11 2.19 -3.05
CA GLU A 107 -4.71 3.60 -2.88
C GLU A 107 -3.41 3.74 -2.07
N TYR A 108 -3.28 2.99 -0.98
CA TYR A 108 -2.05 2.99 -0.18
C TYR A 108 -0.84 2.57 -1.00
N LEU A 109 -0.96 1.49 -1.78
CA LEU A 109 0.11 0.98 -2.63
C LEU A 109 0.42 1.93 -3.78
N ILE A 110 -0.61 2.49 -4.43
CA ILE A 110 -0.46 3.46 -5.53
C ILE A 110 0.28 4.70 -5.04
N ARG A 111 -0.13 5.29 -3.91
CA ARG A 111 0.59 6.45 -3.32
C ARG A 111 2.03 6.11 -2.94
N THR A 112 2.27 4.87 -2.50
CA THR A 112 3.63 4.43 -2.10
C THR A 112 4.57 4.31 -3.29
N TYR A 113 4.09 3.84 -4.44
CA TYR A 113 4.97 3.48 -5.58
C TYR A 113 4.84 4.37 -6.79
N THR A 114 3.97 5.37 -6.75
CA THR A 114 3.77 6.31 -7.85
C THR A 114 3.62 7.75 -7.35
N ASN A 115 3.89 8.70 -8.25
CA ASN A 115 3.57 10.10 -8.06
C ASN A 115 2.26 10.47 -8.78
N GLU A 116 1.64 11.60 -8.43
CA GLU A 116 0.45 12.10 -9.12
C GLU A 116 0.73 12.28 -10.61
N GLY A 117 -0.26 11.98 -11.44
CA GLY A 117 -0.16 12.02 -12.89
C GLY A 117 0.58 10.85 -13.55
N GLU A 118 1.24 9.96 -12.78
CA GLU A 118 1.84 8.75 -13.34
C GLU A 118 0.77 7.72 -13.72
N THR A 119 1.16 6.76 -14.56
CA THR A 119 0.25 5.74 -15.10
C THR A 119 0.41 4.43 -14.35
N VAL A 120 -0.71 3.86 -13.91
CA VAL A 120 -0.81 2.54 -13.31
C VAL A 120 -1.45 1.60 -14.32
N LEU A 121 -0.85 0.43 -14.52
CA LEU A 121 -1.38 -0.66 -15.35
C LEU A 121 -1.88 -1.78 -14.44
N ASP A 122 -3.10 -2.24 -14.69
CA ASP A 122 -3.64 -3.50 -14.15
C ASP A 122 -4.12 -4.37 -15.31
N PHE A 123 -3.37 -5.41 -15.63
CA PHE A 123 -3.66 -6.29 -16.76
C PHE A 123 -4.66 -7.41 -16.43
N THR A 124 -5.22 -7.40 -15.22
CA THR A 124 -6.26 -8.33 -14.75
C THR A 124 -7.22 -7.59 -13.81
N MET A 125 -7.75 -6.45 -14.28
CA MET A 125 -8.41 -5.47 -13.41
C MET A 125 -9.70 -5.96 -12.74
N GLY A 126 -10.28 -7.06 -13.21
CA GLY A 126 -11.54 -7.61 -12.67
C GLY A 126 -12.64 -6.55 -12.62
N SER A 127 -13.18 -6.29 -11.44
CA SER A 127 -14.19 -5.24 -11.22
C SER A 127 -13.64 -3.81 -11.11
N GLY A 128 -12.38 -3.54 -11.47
CA GLY A 128 -11.82 -2.19 -11.62
C GLY A 128 -11.44 -1.47 -10.33
N SER A 129 -11.20 -2.18 -9.22
CA SER A 129 -10.84 -1.53 -7.95
C SER A 129 -9.54 -0.71 -8.04
N THR A 130 -8.57 -1.16 -8.85
CA THR A 130 -7.32 -0.42 -9.11
C THR A 130 -7.61 0.88 -9.86
N GLY A 131 -8.52 0.86 -10.85
CA GLY A 131 -8.92 2.07 -11.59
C GLY A 131 -9.59 3.10 -10.69
N VAL A 132 -10.52 2.67 -9.82
CA VAL A 132 -11.14 3.54 -8.80
C VAL A 132 -10.06 4.15 -7.89
N ALA A 133 -9.12 3.34 -7.41
CA ALA A 133 -8.02 3.83 -6.57
C ALA A 133 -7.12 4.83 -7.30
N CYS A 134 -6.90 4.65 -8.61
CA CYS A 134 -6.14 5.61 -9.43
C CYS A 134 -6.88 6.95 -9.55
N VAL A 135 -8.19 6.94 -9.79
CA VAL A 135 -9.02 8.14 -9.83
C VAL A 135 -8.90 8.89 -8.50
N ASN A 136 -9.14 8.21 -7.37
CA ASN A 136 -9.10 8.79 -6.03
C ASN A 136 -7.73 9.38 -5.66
N THR A 137 -6.68 8.95 -6.34
CA THR A 137 -5.30 9.35 -6.02
C THR A 137 -4.66 10.22 -7.09
N GLY A 138 -5.39 10.62 -8.13
CA GLY A 138 -4.89 11.46 -9.22
C GLY A 138 -3.88 10.78 -10.14
N ARG A 139 -4.01 9.46 -10.35
CA ARG A 139 -3.16 8.69 -11.27
C ARG A 139 -3.92 8.34 -12.53
N ARG A 140 -3.20 8.24 -13.65
CA ARG A 140 -3.77 7.69 -14.89
C ARG A 140 -3.85 6.16 -14.77
N PHE A 141 -4.85 5.58 -15.42
CA PHE A 141 -5.10 4.15 -15.34
C PHE A 141 -5.19 3.51 -16.73
N ILE A 142 -4.58 2.35 -16.85
CA ILE A 142 -4.76 1.43 -17.98
C ILE A 142 -5.20 0.10 -17.40
N GLY A 143 -6.40 -0.35 -17.73
CA GLY A 143 -6.95 -1.62 -17.27
C GLY A 143 -7.20 -2.58 -18.42
N ILE A 144 -6.89 -3.86 -18.21
CA ILE A 144 -7.18 -4.94 -19.15
C ILE A 144 -7.99 -5.99 -18.40
N GLU A 145 -9.09 -6.45 -19.01
CA GLU A 145 -9.94 -7.51 -18.51
C GLU A 145 -10.47 -8.32 -19.69
N LEU A 146 -10.40 -9.64 -19.57
CA LEU A 146 -10.81 -10.56 -20.62
C LEU A 146 -12.32 -10.81 -20.60
N ASP A 147 -12.91 -10.87 -19.42
CA ASP A 147 -14.34 -11.06 -19.25
C ASP A 147 -15.10 -9.75 -19.49
N GLU A 148 -15.96 -9.75 -20.51
CA GLU A 148 -16.72 -8.56 -20.90
C GLU A 148 -17.67 -8.08 -19.78
N GLY A 149 -18.22 -8.99 -18.99
CA GLY A 149 -19.08 -8.65 -17.88
C GLY A 149 -18.33 -7.89 -16.80
N TYR A 150 -17.15 -8.38 -16.39
CA TYR A 150 -16.31 -7.67 -15.43
C TYR A 150 -15.71 -6.38 -16.01
N PHE A 151 -15.38 -6.37 -17.30
CA PHE A 151 -14.94 -5.14 -17.96
C PHE A 151 -15.99 -4.03 -17.87
N ASN A 152 -17.25 -4.35 -18.18
CA ASN A 152 -18.35 -3.39 -18.12
C ASN A 152 -18.62 -2.91 -16.68
N ILE A 153 -18.52 -3.79 -15.69
CA ILE A 153 -18.61 -3.43 -14.27
C ILE A 153 -17.45 -2.47 -13.89
N ALA A 154 -16.22 -2.79 -14.29
CA ALA A 154 -15.06 -1.97 -14.02
C ALA A 154 -15.19 -0.57 -14.62
N LYS A 155 -15.58 -0.50 -15.91
CA LYS A 155 -15.79 0.76 -16.64
C LYS A 155 -16.79 1.64 -15.90
N LYS A 156 -17.97 1.11 -15.57
CA LYS A 156 -19.01 1.86 -14.86
C LYS A 156 -18.51 2.39 -13.51
N ARG A 157 -17.83 1.57 -12.71
CA ARG A 157 -17.30 1.97 -11.39
C ARG A 157 -16.25 3.06 -11.48
N ILE A 158 -15.39 3.00 -12.49
CA ILE A 158 -14.35 4.01 -12.70
C ILE A 158 -14.97 5.33 -13.16
N GLU A 159 -15.97 5.28 -14.08
CA GLU A 159 -16.71 6.46 -14.52
C GLU A 159 -17.48 7.12 -13.36
N GLU A 160 -18.13 6.33 -12.50
CA GLU A 160 -18.78 6.84 -11.28
C GLU A 160 -17.77 7.53 -10.36
N ALA A 161 -16.60 6.92 -10.12
CA ALA A 161 -15.55 7.53 -9.30
C ALA A 161 -15.01 8.86 -9.90
N VAL A 162 -14.95 8.99 -11.22
CA VAL A 162 -14.58 10.25 -11.88
C VAL A 162 -15.62 11.33 -11.66
N ASN A 163 -16.91 10.97 -11.72
CA ASN A 163 -18.01 11.93 -11.53
C ASN A 163 -18.17 12.36 -10.05
N ASP A 164 -17.70 11.55 -9.11
CA ASP A 164 -17.74 11.84 -7.66
C ASP A 164 -16.57 12.72 -7.20
N LEU A 165 -15.61 13.03 -8.08
CA LEU A 165 -14.54 13.97 -7.75
C LEU A 165 -15.11 15.38 -7.51
N PRO A 166 -14.64 16.09 -6.47
CA PRO A 166 -15.12 17.44 -6.11
C PRO A 166 -14.77 18.51 -7.14
#